data_1e293b27c0291fbe75a397b2b14bf37e
#
_entry.id   1e293b27c0291fbe75a397b2b14bf37e
#
_cell.length_a   1.000
_cell.length_b   1.000
_cell.length_c   1.000
_cell.angle_alpha   90.00
_cell.angle_beta   90.00
_cell.angle_gamma   90.00
#
_symmetry.space_group_name_H-M   'P 1'
#
loop_
_entity.id
_entity.type
_entity.pdbx_description
1 polymer ?
#
loop_
_entity_poly.entity_id
_entity_poly.type
_entity_poly.pdbx_seq_one_letter_code
_entity_poly.pdbx_strand_id
1 'polypeptide(L)'
;MNFSQQMLWLLTILLCAFLFGLQSVAQSCDSTNALLVAVVDTGADLSHKDLKDWIWTNPGESGIDSSGNDKASNHIDDDDNGFVDDLHGWNFVQNNSDVMDHHGHGTHVSGLISKHWPPSLAKKSCPVIQLMVIKYFDQRFTENDTLDSSIKSFRYAINNGAKIINFSGGGAKKFKIEENAIRLALQKEILLVAAAGNEGANSDKFKFYPAGYMLPNILSVSALDKGNRLLSSSNYGLKTVKLATVGENLNSSLPGGIYGPMTGTSQATAVTTGIAALILHKNPWLDTPQKIIERLVRTAKKNPSLALKIGNLTQLNILKSLRSADRHTSAFGKKIENAIFIPERMFLDNNFTADTAKIPNGI
;
A
#
# COMPACT_ATOMS: atom_id res chain seq x y z
N MET A 1 38.06 42.15 -39.38
CA MET A 1 37.52 40.77 -39.46
C MET A 1 36.67 40.66 -40.69
N ASN A 2 37.00 39.73 -41.60
CA ASN A 2 36.29 39.53 -42.87
C ASN A 2 34.90 38.90 -42.56
N PHE A 3 33.93 39.19 -43.41
CA PHE A 3 32.55 38.73 -43.32
C PHE A 3 32.43 37.19 -43.07
N SER A 4 33.35 36.41 -43.62
CA SER A 4 33.46 34.95 -43.40
C SER A 4 33.86 34.57 -41.96
N GLN A 5 34.67 35.37 -41.29
CA GLN A 5 35.08 35.13 -39.92
C GLN A 5 33.95 35.47 -38.93
N GLN A 6 33.15 36.46 -39.21
CA GLN A 6 31.98 36.82 -38.40
C GLN A 6 30.88 35.74 -38.50
N MET A 7 30.69 35.19 -39.70
CA MET A 7 29.71 34.11 -39.91
C MET A 7 30.15 32.80 -39.24
N LEU A 8 31.44 32.48 -39.18
CA LEU A 8 31.98 31.32 -38.50
C LEU A 8 31.84 31.45 -36.97
N TRP A 9 32.05 32.65 -36.42
CA TRP A 9 31.85 32.94 -34.99
C TRP A 9 30.37 32.86 -34.58
N LEU A 10 29.43 33.31 -35.40
CA LEU A 10 27.99 33.17 -35.15
C LEU A 10 27.54 31.73 -35.21
N LEU A 11 28.07 30.92 -36.13
CA LEU A 11 27.78 29.49 -36.23
C LEU A 11 28.33 28.69 -35.02
N THR A 12 29.52 29.04 -34.52
CA THR A 12 30.08 28.39 -33.31
C THR A 12 29.30 28.78 -32.05
N ILE A 13 28.84 30.03 -31.92
CA ILE A 13 28.01 30.44 -30.78
C ILE A 13 26.63 29.75 -30.82
N LEU A 14 26.01 29.64 -32.00
CA LEU A 14 24.74 28.92 -32.18
C LEU A 14 24.90 27.42 -31.93
N LEU A 15 26.00 26.80 -32.34
CA LEU A 15 26.29 25.38 -32.09
C LEU A 15 26.56 25.12 -30.60
N CYS A 16 27.30 26.00 -29.92
CA CYS A 16 27.50 25.93 -28.48
C CYS A 16 26.18 26.14 -27.70
N ALA A 17 25.34 27.11 -28.11
CA ALA A 17 24.03 27.32 -27.48
C ALA A 17 23.09 26.12 -27.69
N PHE A 18 23.18 25.44 -28.86
CA PHE A 18 22.41 24.23 -29.14
C PHE A 18 22.93 23.02 -28.34
N LEU A 19 24.22 22.90 -28.10
CA LEU A 19 24.83 21.85 -27.27
C LEU A 19 24.58 22.09 -25.77
N PHE A 20 24.52 23.34 -25.30
CA PHE A 20 24.14 23.67 -23.93
C PHE A 20 22.62 23.57 -23.67
N GLY A 21 21.78 23.71 -24.73
CA GLY A 21 20.31 23.56 -24.63
C GLY A 21 19.83 22.11 -24.58
N LEU A 22 20.71 21.11 -24.82
CA LEU A 22 20.40 19.68 -24.77
C LEU A 22 20.87 18.98 -23.49
N GLN A 23 21.33 19.72 -22.49
CA GLN A 23 21.26 19.14 -21.12
C GLN A 23 19.79 19.04 -20.76
N SER A 24 19.17 17.90 -21.11
CA SER A 24 18.01 17.43 -20.40
C SER A 24 18.40 17.50 -18.92
N VAL A 25 17.81 18.43 -18.19
CA VAL A 25 17.80 18.39 -16.73
C VAL A 25 17.14 17.04 -16.44
N ALA A 26 17.95 16.01 -16.23
CA ALA A 26 17.51 14.80 -15.61
C ALA A 26 16.97 15.29 -14.27
N GLN A 27 15.66 15.47 -14.18
CA GLN A 27 14.97 15.84 -12.97
C GLN A 27 15.29 14.69 -12.02
N SER A 28 16.24 14.94 -11.11
CA SER A 28 16.61 13.97 -10.07
C SER A 28 15.32 13.61 -9.38
N CYS A 29 14.96 12.34 -9.49
CA CYS A 29 13.82 11.82 -8.77
C CYS A 29 14.15 11.91 -7.29
N ASP A 30 13.47 12.80 -6.57
CA ASP A 30 13.49 12.79 -5.13
C ASP A 30 12.53 11.67 -4.66
N SER A 31 13.08 10.44 -4.58
CA SER A 31 12.37 9.26 -4.09
C SER A 31 11.92 9.43 -2.64
N THR A 32 12.46 10.41 -1.91
CA THR A 32 12.08 10.74 -0.53
C THR A 32 10.66 11.27 -0.40
N ASN A 33 10.05 11.71 -1.51
CA ASN A 33 8.68 12.23 -1.56
C ASN A 33 7.62 11.22 -2.01
N ALA A 34 7.99 9.95 -2.24
CA ALA A 34 7.02 8.92 -2.58
C ALA A 34 6.11 8.60 -1.39
N LEU A 35 4.81 8.40 -1.67
CA LEU A 35 3.88 7.90 -0.67
C LEU A 35 4.17 6.42 -0.39
N LEU A 36 4.68 6.12 0.78
CA LEU A 36 5.07 4.77 1.16
C LEU A 36 3.92 4.05 1.87
N VAL A 37 3.55 2.89 1.33
CA VAL A 37 2.56 1.96 1.88
C VAL A 37 3.28 0.70 2.35
N ALA A 38 3.32 0.45 3.65
CA ALA A 38 3.88 -0.77 4.20
C ALA A 38 2.85 -1.91 4.14
N VAL A 39 3.24 -3.03 3.55
CA VAL A 39 2.45 -4.26 3.50
C VAL A 39 3.06 -5.25 4.48
N VAL A 40 2.44 -5.38 5.66
CA VAL A 40 2.88 -6.30 6.72
C VAL A 40 2.11 -7.60 6.55
N ASP A 41 2.76 -8.61 5.92
CA ASP A 41 2.12 -9.84 5.47
C ASP A 41 3.12 -11.02 5.37
N THR A 42 2.92 -11.97 4.46
CA THR A 42 3.78 -13.15 4.24
C THR A 42 4.95 -12.90 3.27
N GLY A 43 5.18 -11.64 2.88
CA GLY A 43 6.14 -11.25 1.84
C GLY A 43 5.45 -10.85 0.54
N ALA A 44 6.21 -10.72 -0.55
CA ALA A 44 5.67 -10.52 -1.90
C ALA A 44 6.60 -11.11 -2.98
N ASP A 45 6.05 -11.49 -4.13
CA ASP A 45 6.82 -11.77 -5.34
C ASP A 45 7.20 -10.44 -6.01
N LEU A 46 8.41 -9.97 -5.73
CA LEU A 46 8.93 -8.69 -6.22
C LEU A 46 9.06 -8.67 -7.75
N SER A 47 9.17 -9.83 -8.39
CA SER A 47 9.30 -9.97 -9.83
C SER A 47 7.96 -9.98 -10.58
N HIS A 48 6.84 -10.11 -9.85
CA HIS A 48 5.51 -10.17 -10.45
C HIS A 48 5.24 -8.90 -11.27
N LYS A 49 4.79 -9.07 -12.51
CA LYS A 49 4.62 -7.96 -13.47
C LYS A 49 3.70 -6.83 -12.99
N ASP A 50 2.74 -7.13 -12.10
CA ASP A 50 1.82 -6.15 -11.53
C ASP A 50 2.38 -5.46 -10.29
N LEU A 51 3.50 -5.95 -9.73
CA LEU A 51 4.09 -5.43 -8.49
C LEU A 51 5.42 -4.72 -8.70
N LYS A 52 6.29 -5.26 -9.56
CA LYS A 52 7.69 -4.82 -9.70
C LYS A 52 7.90 -3.31 -9.85
N ASP A 53 6.96 -2.62 -10.50
CA ASP A 53 7.05 -1.18 -10.75
C ASP A 53 6.54 -0.34 -9.54
N TRP A 54 6.02 -0.99 -8.50
CA TRP A 54 5.49 -0.38 -7.29
C TRP A 54 6.33 -0.65 -6.04
N ILE A 55 7.29 -1.58 -6.14
CA ILE A 55 8.11 -1.98 -4.98
C ILE A 55 8.98 -0.80 -4.54
N TRP A 56 8.97 -0.57 -3.24
CA TRP A 56 9.85 0.41 -2.61
C TRP A 56 11.31 -0.01 -2.75
N THR A 57 12.14 0.97 -2.96
CA THR A 57 13.59 0.81 -2.91
C THR A 57 14.11 1.72 -1.80
N ASN A 58 14.74 1.13 -0.78
CA ASN A 58 15.40 1.87 0.29
C ASN A 58 16.52 2.72 -0.30
N PRO A 59 16.43 4.05 -0.21
CA PRO A 59 17.49 4.92 -0.75
C PRO A 59 18.85 4.72 -0.06
N GLY A 60 18.84 4.29 1.20
CA GLY A 60 20.04 4.02 1.98
C GLY A 60 20.83 2.82 1.47
N GLU A 61 20.08 1.78 1.06
CA GLU A 61 20.61 0.49 0.59
C GLU A 61 20.66 0.41 -0.96
N SER A 62 20.61 1.53 -1.66
CA SER A 62 20.65 1.57 -3.13
C SER A 62 21.87 2.31 -3.66
N GLY A 63 22.38 1.87 -4.83
CA GLY A 63 23.53 2.47 -5.49
C GLY A 63 24.86 1.81 -5.12
N ILE A 64 25.96 2.54 -5.28
CA ILE A 64 27.33 2.03 -5.08
C ILE A 64 27.93 2.70 -3.84
N ASP A 65 28.55 1.92 -2.97
CA ASP A 65 29.27 2.40 -1.79
C ASP A 65 30.62 3.06 -2.16
N SER A 66 31.30 3.61 -1.17
CA SER A 66 32.62 4.28 -1.35
C SER A 66 33.73 3.32 -1.81
N SER A 67 33.53 2.01 -1.67
CA SER A 67 34.47 0.95 -2.07
C SER A 67 34.18 0.39 -3.46
N GLY A 68 33.07 0.84 -4.11
CA GLY A 68 32.65 0.37 -5.43
C GLY A 68 31.72 -0.84 -5.42
N ASN A 69 31.20 -1.27 -4.26
CA ASN A 69 30.28 -2.38 -4.12
C ASN A 69 28.83 -1.91 -4.25
N ASP A 70 27.94 -2.79 -4.72
CA ASP A 70 26.51 -2.55 -4.72
C ASP A 70 25.97 -2.63 -3.28
N LYS A 71 25.42 -1.52 -2.79
CA LYS A 71 24.85 -1.41 -1.45
C LYS A 71 23.74 -2.44 -1.18
N ALA A 72 22.97 -2.79 -2.21
CA ALA A 72 21.89 -3.76 -2.09
C ALA A 72 22.35 -5.19 -1.73
N SER A 73 23.66 -5.46 -1.75
CA SER A 73 24.23 -6.81 -1.55
C SER A 73 25.65 -6.81 -1.01
N ASN A 74 26.12 -5.72 -0.42
CA ASN A 74 27.48 -5.62 0.12
C ASN A 74 27.61 -6.17 1.55
N HIS A 75 26.51 -6.61 2.17
CA HIS A 75 26.41 -7.12 3.54
C HIS A 75 26.74 -6.07 4.61
N ILE A 76 26.49 -4.81 4.31
CA ILE A 76 26.66 -3.68 5.20
C ILE A 76 25.28 -3.01 5.36
N ASP A 77 24.96 -2.55 6.55
CA ASP A 77 23.84 -1.64 6.81
C ASP A 77 24.31 -0.23 6.46
N ASP A 78 24.03 0.20 5.21
CA ASP A 78 24.58 1.44 4.65
C ASP A 78 23.88 2.71 5.15
N ASP A 79 22.74 2.58 5.83
CA ASP A 79 21.96 3.70 6.39
C ASP A 79 21.84 3.67 7.93
N ASP A 80 22.55 2.75 8.59
CA ASP A 80 22.58 2.59 10.07
C ASP A 80 21.17 2.40 10.68
N ASN A 81 20.23 1.80 9.92
CA ASN A 81 18.86 1.55 10.38
C ASN A 81 18.70 0.25 11.20
N GLY A 82 19.74 -0.59 11.23
CA GLY A 82 19.80 -1.88 11.91
C GLY A 82 19.42 -3.08 11.04
N PHE A 83 19.28 -2.90 9.71
CA PHE A 83 18.84 -3.93 8.76
C PHE A 83 19.72 -3.97 7.52
N VAL A 84 20.61 -4.95 7.45
CA VAL A 84 21.58 -5.13 6.37
C VAL A 84 20.91 -5.46 5.05
N ASP A 85 21.26 -4.75 3.96
CA ASP A 85 20.76 -4.97 2.59
C ASP A 85 19.21 -4.94 2.48
N ASP A 86 18.51 -4.11 3.26
CA ASP A 86 17.03 -4.08 3.32
C ASP A 86 16.38 -3.30 2.17
N LEU A 87 16.87 -3.54 0.96
CA LEU A 87 16.53 -2.77 -0.25
C LEU A 87 15.02 -2.62 -0.49
N HIS A 88 14.21 -3.64 -0.20
CA HIS A 88 12.77 -3.66 -0.49
C HIS A 88 11.89 -3.84 0.74
N GLY A 89 12.52 -3.93 1.91
CA GLY A 89 11.90 -4.21 3.19
C GLY A 89 12.62 -5.31 3.96
N TRP A 90 11.96 -5.90 4.96
CA TRP A 90 12.59 -6.84 5.87
C TRP A 90 11.75 -8.07 6.18
N ASN A 91 12.43 -9.20 6.32
CA ASN A 91 11.87 -10.49 6.72
C ASN A 91 12.13 -10.74 8.22
N PHE A 92 11.15 -10.44 9.06
CA PHE A 92 11.22 -10.69 10.51
C PHE A 92 11.04 -12.17 10.87
N VAL A 93 10.67 -13.03 9.90
CA VAL A 93 10.59 -14.49 10.10
C VAL A 93 11.98 -15.11 10.16
N GLN A 94 12.86 -14.73 9.23
CA GLN A 94 14.20 -15.26 9.10
C GLN A 94 15.30 -14.26 9.50
N ASN A 95 14.90 -13.02 9.84
CA ASN A 95 15.77 -11.92 10.19
C ASN A 95 16.81 -11.61 9.09
N ASN A 96 16.33 -11.38 7.87
CA ASN A 96 17.14 -11.03 6.70
C ASN A 96 16.32 -10.18 5.70
N SER A 97 16.96 -9.75 4.61
CA SER A 97 16.36 -8.94 3.54
C SER A 97 15.53 -9.74 2.51
N ASP A 98 15.47 -11.08 2.61
CA ASP A 98 14.66 -11.90 1.71
C ASP A 98 13.17 -11.83 2.06
N VAL A 99 12.46 -10.96 1.37
CA VAL A 99 11.01 -10.74 1.54
C VAL A 99 10.16 -11.56 0.56
N MET A 100 10.75 -12.55 -0.13
CA MET A 100 10.01 -13.40 -1.08
C MET A 100 8.85 -14.10 -0.37
N ASP A 101 7.69 -14.07 -1.03
CA ASP A 101 6.47 -14.73 -0.55
C ASP A 101 6.40 -16.18 -1.03
N HIS A 102 6.40 -17.13 -0.10
CA HIS A 102 6.21 -18.56 -0.37
C HIS A 102 4.80 -19.07 0.00
N HIS A 103 3.97 -18.19 0.57
CA HIS A 103 2.60 -18.50 0.97
C HIS A 103 1.57 -18.05 -0.08
N GLY A 104 1.82 -16.90 -0.71
CA GLY A 104 0.95 -16.29 -1.71
C GLY A 104 -0.01 -15.23 -1.19
N HIS A 105 -0.25 -15.16 0.12
CA HIS A 105 -1.20 -14.20 0.69
C HIS A 105 -0.71 -12.75 0.56
N GLY A 106 0.54 -12.47 0.91
CA GLY A 106 1.09 -11.11 0.82
C GLY A 106 1.24 -10.61 -0.62
N THR A 107 1.59 -11.49 -1.56
CA THR A 107 1.59 -11.16 -3.00
C THR A 107 0.19 -10.80 -3.48
N HIS A 108 -0.82 -11.57 -3.06
CA HIS A 108 -2.22 -11.32 -3.40
C HIS A 108 -2.71 -9.98 -2.83
N VAL A 109 -2.43 -9.71 -1.57
CA VAL A 109 -2.74 -8.44 -0.88
C VAL A 109 -2.06 -7.26 -1.58
N SER A 110 -0.76 -7.36 -1.88
CA SER A 110 0.00 -6.33 -2.59
C SER A 110 -0.60 -6.01 -3.97
N GLY A 111 -0.98 -7.05 -4.72
CA GLY A 111 -1.66 -6.89 -6.00
C GLY A 111 -3.02 -6.20 -5.91
N LEU A 112 -3.82 -6.47 -4.88
CA LEU A 112 -5.09 -5.75 -4.65
C LEU A 112 -4.88 -4.30 -4.24
N ILE A 113 -3.83 -3.98 -3.48
CA ILE A 113 -3.49 -2.61 -3.09
C ILE A 113 -3.18 -1.79 -4.34
N SER A 114 -2.29 -2.27 -5.21
CA SER A 114 -1.86 -1.56 -6.42
C SER A 114 -2.85 -1.62 -7.58
N LYS A 115 -3.82 -2.53 -7.56
CA LYS A 115 -4.75 -2.82 -8.67
C LYS A 115 -5.45 -1.59 -9.26
N HIS A 116 -5.75 -0.61 -8.44
CA HIS A 116 -6.46 0.60 -8.84
C HIS A 116 -5.53 1.80 -9.07
N TRP A 117 -4.22 1.60 -8.96
CA TRP A 117 -3.26 2.67 -9.19
C TRP A 117 -3.01 2.85 -10.68
N PRO A 118 -3.20 4.06 -11.22
CA PRO A 118 -2.95 4.31 -12.63
C PRO A 118 -1.48 4.04 -12.97
N PRO A 119 -1.17 3.34 -14.09
CA PRO A 119 0.21 3.09 -14.52
C PRO A 119 1.07 4.34 -14.66
N SER A 120 0.43 5.50 -14.89
CA SER A 120 1.12 6.80 -14.94
C SER A 120 1.79 7.20 -13.60
N LEU A 121 1.40 6.59 -12.48
CA LEU A 121 2.03 6.80 -11.17
C LEU A 121 3.24 5.89 -10.95
N ALA A 122 3.37 4.80 -11.73
CA ALA A 122 4.53 3.90 -11.75
C ALA A 122 5.58 4.39 -12.75
N LYS A 123 5.98 5.64 -12.70
CA LYS A 123 7.06 6.12 -13.58
C LYS A 123 8.34 5.39 -13.19
N LYS A 124 8.98 4.68 -14.13
CA LYS A 124 10.19 3.86 -13.91
C LYS A 124 11.33 4.56 -13.16
N SER A 125 11.41 5.88 -13.27
CA SER A 125 12.44 6.70 -12.62
C SER A 125 11.96 7.39 -11.33
N CYS A 126 10.64 7.40 -11.03
CA CYS A 126 10.09 8.13 -9.89
C CYS A 126 8.66 7.68 -9.56
N PRO A 127 8.47 6.50 -8.95
CA PRO A 127 7.16 6.09 -8.50
C PRO A 127 6.67 7.01 -7.38
N VAL A 128 5.44 7.51 -7.50
CA VAL A 128 4.86 8.44 -6.52
C VAL A 128 4.13 7.74 -5.38
N ILE A 129 3.86 6.43 -5.53
CA ILE A 129 3.35 5.54 -4.48
C ILE A 129 4.19 4.26 -4.55
N GLN A 130 4.64 3.77 -3.41
CA GLN A 130 5.49 2.58 -3.33
C GLN A 130 4.99 1.61 -2.25
N LEU A 131 5.26 0.32 -2.46
CA LEU A 131 4.97 -0.77 -1.53
C LEU A 131 6.26 -1.21 -0.84
N MET A 132 6.34 -0.98 0.47
CA MET A 132 7.37 -1.55 1.35
C MET A 132 6.89 -2.94 1.77
N VAL A 133 7.66 -3.96 1.48
CA VAL A 133 7.30 -5.36 1.78
C VAL A 133 7.89 -5.76 3.12
N ILE A 134 7.03 -6.17 4.06
CA ILE A 134 7.45 -6.61 5.38
C ILE A 134 6.88 -8.00 5.66
N LYS A 135 7.78 -8.98 5.74
CA LYS A 135 7.40 -10.36 6.03
C LYS A 135 7.42 -10.61 7.52
N TYR A 136 6.23 -10.77 8.12
CA TYR A 136 6.09 -10.94 9.57
C TYR A 136 5.54 -12.31 9.98
N PHE A 137 4.97 -13.06 9.04
CA PHE A 137 4.25 -14.30 9.34
C PHE A 137 4.81 -15.49 8.59
N ASP A 138 4.90 -16.61 9.32
CA ASP A 138 5.13 -17.94 8.77
C ASP A 138 4.23 -18.92 9.53
N GLN A 139 3.69 -19.93 8.85
CA GLN A 139 2.79 -20.93 9.45
C GLN A 139 3.43 -21.74 10.58
N ARG A 140 4.76 -21.77 10.65
CA ARG A 140 5.53 -22.44 11.71
C ARG A 140 5.66 -21.61 12.98
N PHE A 141 5.28 -20.32 12.95
CA PHE A 141 5.40 -19.41 14.08
C PHE A 141 4.36 -19.70 15.17
N THR A 142 4.79 -19.58 16.43
CA THR A 142 3.87 -19.53 17.57
C THR A 142 3.15 -18.16 17.61
N GLU A 143 2.12 -18.06 18.47
CA GLU A 143 1.44 -16.77 18.71
C GLU A 143 2.43 -15.69 19.20
N ASN A 144 3.39 -16.06 20.04
CA ASN A 144 4.39 -15.12 20.57
C ASN A 144 5.38 -14.67 19.49
N ASP A 145 5.83 -15.58 18.60
CA ASP A 145 6.71 -15.23 17.49
C ASP A 145 6.01 -14.29 16.53
N THR A 146 4.75 -14.55 16.20
CA THR A 146 3.92 -13.70 15.35
C THR A 146 3.71 -12.31 15.96
N LEU A 147 3.49 -12.24 17.28
CA LEU A 147 3.34 -10.97 18.01
C LEU A 147 4.64 -10.14 17.96
N ASP A 148 5.78 -10.76 18.28
CA ASP A 148 7.09 -10.06 18.26
C ASP A 148 7.39 -9.54 16.86
N SER A 149 7.20 -10.37 15.85
CA SER A 149 7.38 -10.02 14.45
C SER A 149 6.47 -8.86 14.01
N SER A 150 5.20 -8.87 14.42
CA SER A 150 4.25 -7.79 14.08
C SER A 150 4.66 -6.46 14.70
N ILE A 151 5.10 -6.46 15.97
CA ILE A 151 5.56 -5.27 16.66
C ILE A 151 6.82 -4.68 15.99
N LYS A 152 7.78 -5.54 15.64
CA LYS A 152 8.98 -5.14 14.90
C LYS A 152 8.63 -4.58 13.54
N SER A 153 7.68 -5.20 12.83
CA SER A 153 7.19 -4.75 11.53
C SER A 153 6.55 -3.37 11.59
N PHE A 154 5.73 -3.08 12.59
CA PHE A 154 5.16 -1.74 12.78
C PHE A 154 6.25 -0.70 13.02
N ARG A 155 7.26 -1.00 13.86
CA ARG A 155 8.37 -0.10 14.12
C ARG A 155 9.22 0.17 12.89
N TYR A 156 9.52 -0.89 12.12
CA TYR A 156 10.24 -0.78 10.86
C TYR A 156 9.50 0.12 9.86
N ALA A 157 8.20 -0.12 9.66
CA ALA A 157 7.36 0.70 8.79
C ALA A 157 7.35 2.19 9.21
N ILE A 158 7.27 2.44 10.53
CA ILE A 158 7.28 3.80 11.10
C ILE A 158 8.61 4.49 10.85
N ASN A 159 9.73 3.81 11.11
CA ASN A 159 11.07 4.37 11.01
C ASN A 159 11.44 4.68 9.55
N ASN A 160 10.98 3.86 8.60
CA ASN A 160 11.16 4.07 7.17
C ASN A 160 10.12 5.00 6.54
N GLY A 161 9.30 5.70 7.34
CA GLY A 161 8.44 6.79 6.88
C GLY A 161 7.16 6.37 6.16
N ALA A 162 6.68 5.14 6.35
CA ALA A 162 5.38 4.72 5.82
C ALA A 162 4.27 5.70 6.22
N LYS A 163 3.36 5.98 5.31
CA LYS A 163 2.16 6.82 5.59
C LYS A 163 0.92 5.98 5.83
N ILE A 164 0.91 4.78 5.28
CA ILE A 164 -0.16 3.80 5.46
C ILE A 164 0.48 2.45 5.74
N ILE A 165 -0.06 1.72 6.72
CA ILE A 165 0.27 0.33 6.99
C ILE A 165 -0.96 -0.51 6.66
N ASN A 166 -0.82 -1.48 5.76
CA ASN A 166 -1.80 -2.54 5.55
C ASN A 166 -1.45 -3.71 6.46
N PHE A 167 -2.39 -4.10 7.31
CA PHE A 167 -2.23 -5.27 8.17
C PHE A 167 -3.42 -6.20 8.01
N SER A 168 -3.20 -7.29 7.27
CA SER A 168 -4.23 -8.30 6.95
C SER A 168 -4.21 -9.49 7.91
N GLY A 169 -3.64 -9.31 9.08
CA GLY A 169 -3.54 -10.32 10.14
C GLY A 169 -4.18 -9.89 11.44
N GLY A 170 -4.04 -10.72 12.47
CA GLY A 170 -4.50 -10.42 13.81
C GLY A 170 -4.88 -11.63 14.65
N GLY A 171 -5.43 -11.36 15.84
CA GLY A 171 -5.84 -12.38 16.79
C GLY A 171 -6.80 -11.87 17.86
N ALA A 172 -7.34 -12.81 18.65
CA ALA A 172 -8.32 -12.50 19.69
C ALA A 172 -7.70 -11.89 20.97
N LYS A 173 -6.40 -12.03 21.17
CA LYS A 173 -5.72 -11.63 22.38
C LYS A 173 -5.20 -10.21 22.33
N LYS A 174 -5.45 -9.47 23.41
CA LYS A 174 -4.96 -8.09 23.53
C LYS A 174 -3.55 -8.07 24.11
N PHE A 175 -2.64 -7.37 23.42
CA PHE A 175 -1.28 -7.15 23.90
C PHE A 175 -0.98 -5.65 24.02
N LYS A 176 -0.59 -5.24 25.24
CA LYS A 176 -0.27 -3.83 25.51
C LYS A 176 0.93 -3.33 24.70
N ILE A 177 1.90 -4.21 24.44
CA ILE A 177 3.10 -3.86 23.68
C ILE A 177 2.76 -3.62 22.20
N GLU A 178 1.84 -4.40 21.60
CA GLU A 178 1.33 -4.16 20.26
C GLU A 178 0.55 -2.84 20.18
N GLU A 179 -0.36 -2.61 21.16
CA GLU A 179 -1.09 -1.34 21.25
C GLU A 179 -0.13 -0.13 21.31
N ASN A 180 0.97 -0.24 22.06
CA ASN A 180 1.96 0.83 22.16
C ASN A 180 2.69 1.08 20.83
N ALA A 181 3.02 0.04 20.06
CA ALA A 181 3.61 0.21 18.73
C ALA A 181 2.65 0.94 17.77
N ILE A 182 1.35 0.63 17.83
CA ILE A 182 0.35 1.31 17.00
C ILE A 182 0.09 2.74 17.49
N ARG A 183 0.20 3.02 18.78
CA ARG A 183 0.18 4.40 19.30
C ARG A 183 1.36 5.23 18.81
N LEU A 184 2.53 4.63 18.62
CA LEU A 184 3.65 5.30 17.98
C LEU A 184 3.33 5.65 16.53
N ALA A 185 2.70 4.73 15.77
CA ALA A 185 2.20 5.01 14.43
C ALA A 185 1.18 6.19 14.43
N LEU A 186 0.28 6.24 15.43
CA LEU A 186 -0.65 7.37 15.60
C LEU A 186 0.09 8.70 15.82
N GLN A 187 1.12 8.73 16.65
CA GLN A 187 1.93 9.92 16.89
C GLN A 187 2.69 10.41 15.65
N LYS A 188 2.99 9.50 14.73
CA LYS A 188 3.62 9.77 13.43
C LYS A 188 2.61 9.98 12.29
N GLU A 189 1.32 10.11 12.64
CA GLU A 189 0.23 10.34 11.68
C GLU A 189 0.13 9.26 10.59
N ILE A 190 0.40 8.00 10.96
CA ILE A 190 0.36 6.85 10.06
C ILE A 190 -1.00 6.14 10.18
N LEU A 191 -1.67 5.95 9.06
CA LEU A 191 -2.92 5.19 8.96
C LEU A 191 -2.63 3.69 9.03
N LEU A 192 -3.28 2.98 9.95
CA LEU A 192 -3.34 1.52 9.97
C LEU A 192 -4.68 1.06 9.40
N VAL A 193 -4.67 0.40 8.25
CA VAL A 193 -5.84 -0.29 7.70
C VAL A 193 -5.75 -1.76 8.12
N ALA A 194 -6.70 -2.20 8.95
CA ALA A 194 -6.65 -3.50 9.61
C ALA A 194 -7.86 -4.37 9.26
N ALA A 195 -7.62 -5.65 9.01
CA ALA A 195 -8.66 -6.65 8.80
C ALA A 195 -9.50 -6.84 10.08
N ALA A 196 -10.82 -6.90 9.93
CA ALA A 196 -11.71 -7.09 11.07
C ALA A 196 -11.66 -8.53 11.65
N GLY A 197 -11.13 -9.50 10.87
CA GLY A 197 -11.07 -10.92 11.19
C GLY A 197 -12.12 -11.74 10.45
N ASN A 198 -11.95 -13.06 10.46
CA ASN A 198 -12.73 -14.00 9.63
C ASN A 198 -13.45 -15.09 10.46
N GLU A 199 -13.85 -14.77 11.69
CA GLU A 199 -14.53 -15.69 12.61
C GLU A 199 -16.06 -15.56 12.60
N GLY A 200 -16.63 -14.66 11.76
CA GLY A 200 -18.07 -14.36 11.74
C GLY A 200 -18.57 -13.72 13.03
N ALA A 201 -17.67 -13.19 13.83
CA ALA A 201 -17.92 -12.75 15.20
C ALA A 201 -18.31 -11.28 15.31
N ASN A 202 -19.06 -10.94 16.34
CA ASN A 202 -19.32 -9.55 16.73
C ASN A 202 -18.11 -8.99 17.50
N SER A 203 -17.26 -8.21 16.83
CA SER A 203 -16.03 -7.61 17.40
C SER A 203 -16.31 -6.55 18.47
N ASP A 204 -17.54 -6.09 18.65
CA ASP A 204 -17.90 -5.26 19.81
C ASP A 204 -17.90 -6.09 21.09
N LYS A 205 -18.14 -7.41 21.01
CA LYS A 205 -18.14 -8.36 22.10
C LYS A 205 -16.83 -9.17 22.17
N PHE A 206 -16.43 -9.73 21.03
CA PHE A 206 -15.26 -10.59 20.88
C PHE A 206 -14.23 -9.85 20.02
N LYS A 207 -13.36 -9.09 20.66
CA LYS A 207 -12.38 -8.25 19.98
C LYS A 207 -11.42 -9.06 19.12
N PHE A 208 -11.07 -8.53 17.96
CA PHE A 208 -10.00 -9.00 17.09
C PHE A 208 -8.96 -7.88 16.96
N TYR A 209 -7.71 -8.13 17.32
CA TYR A 209 -6.65 -7.13 17.35
C TYR A 209 -5.70 -7.32 16.18
N PRO A 210 -5.14 -6.22 15.63
CA PRO A 210 -5.15 -4.85 16.16
C PRO A 210 -6.41 -4.02 15.83
N ALA A 211 -7.30 -4.46 14.94
CA ALA A 211 -8.51 -3.72 14.58
C ALA A 211 -9.34 -3.27 15.80
N GLY A 212 -9.38 -4.11 16.84
CA GLY A 212 -10.14 -3.93 18.06
C GLY A 212 -9.56 -2.95 19.09
N TYR A 213 -8.35 -2.39 18.88
CA TYR A 213 -7.82 -1.34 19.77
C TYR A 213 -8.59 -0.02 19.66
N MET A 214 -9.28 0.20 18.54
CA MET A 214 -10.13 1.38 18.31
C MET A 214 -9.36 2.71 18.45
N LEU A 215 -8.06 2.71 18.14
CA LEU A 215 -7.26 3.94 18.10
C LEU A 215 -7.69 4.82 16.93
N PRO A 216 -7.54 6.16 17.00
CA PRO A 216 -8.02 7.09 15.97
C PRO A 216 -7.40 6.88 14.58
N ASN A 217 -6.21 6.27 14.50
CA ASN A 217 -5.52 5.96 13.26
C ASN A 217 -5.84 4.57 12.70
N ILE A 218 -6.74 3.81 13.32
CA ILE A 218 -7.12 2.47 12.84
C ILE A 218 -8.41 2.54 12.03
N LEU A 219 -8.35 2.04 10.81
CA LEU A 219 -9.51 1.75 9.97
C LEU A 219 -9.73 0.24 9.92
N SER A 220 -10.67 -0.26 10.71
CA SER A 220 -11.09 -1.66 10.70
C SER A 220 -12.06 -1.92 9.53
N VAL A 221 -11.79 -2.96 8.73
CA VAL A 221 -12.49 -3.26 7.48
C VAL A 221 -13.10 -4.66 7.51
N SER A 222 -14.41 -4.77 7.30
CA SER A 222 -15.16 -6.01 7.08
C SER A 222 -15.29 -6.35 5.60
N ALA A 223 -15.55 -7.62 5.31
CA ALA A 223 -15.68 -8.12 3.95
C ALA A 223 -17.15 -8.35 3.56
N LEU A 224 -17.48 -7.95 2.32
CA LEU A 224 -18.77 -8.19 1.67
C LEU A 224 -18.64 -9.26 0.59
N ASP A 225 -19.74 -9.96 0.32
CA ASP A 225 -19.90 -10.77 -0.88
C ASP A 225 -20.10 -9.89 -2.13
N LYS A 226 -20.11 -10.49 -3.32
CA LYS A 226 -20.38 -9.79 -4.59
C LYS A 226 -21.78 -9.18 -4.67
N GLY A 227 -22.73 -9.67 -3.85
CA GLY A 227 -24.07 -9.12 -3.68
C GLY A 227 -24.14 -7.96 -2.68
N ASN A 228 -23.01 -7.49 -2.16
CA ASN A 228 -22.88 -6.45 -1.13
C ASN A 228 -23.51 -6.81 0.23
N ARG A 229 -23.63 -8.09 0.55
CA ARG A 229 -24.02 -8.56 1.89
C ARG A 229 -22.75 -8.88 2.67
N LEU A 230 -22.83 -8.77 3.99
CA LEU A 230 -21.72 -9.16 4.85
C LEU A 230 -21.41 -10.66 4.66
N LEU A 231 -20.12 -10.99 4.40
CA LEU A 231 -19.69 -12.39 4.36
C LEU A 231 -19.98 -13.06 5.70
N SER A 232 -20.45 -14.30 5.67
CA SER A 232 -20.75 -15.07 6.90
C SER A 232 -19.51 -15.26 7.80
N SER A 233 -18.33 -15.36 7.19
CA SER A 233 -17.05 -15.42 7.90
C SER A 233 -16.56 -14.06 8.39
N SER A 234 -17.01 -12.95 7.81
CA SER A 234 -16.47 -11.63 8.20
C SER A 234 -16.89 -11.23 9.60
N ASN A 235 -15.93 -10.84 10.42
CA ASN A 235 -16.22 -10.14 11.67
C ASN A 235 -16.91 -8.81 11.38
N TYR A 236 -17.70 -8.35 12.35
CA TYR A 236 -18.49 -7.14 12.30
C TYR A 236 -18.59 -6.47 13.68
N GLY A 237 -19.07 -5.22 13.72
CA GLY A 237 -19.29 -4.51 14.98
C GLY A 237 -19.72 -3.08 14.72
N LEU A 238 -20.72 -2.60 15.43
CA LEU A 238 -21.25 -1.23 15.30
C LEU A 238 -20.25 -0.17 15.73
N LYS A 239 -19.39 -0.50 16.69
CA LYS A 239 -18.39 0.41 17.29
C LYS A 239 -17.00 0.16 16.70
N THR A 240 -16.63 -1.12 16.53
CA THR A 240 -15.29 -1.53 16.14
C THR A 240 -15.03 -1.42 14.64
N VAL A 241 -16.02 -1.75 13.79
CA VAL A 241 -15.85 -1.73 12.34
C VAL A 241 -16.38 -0.43 11.75
N LYS A 242 -15.53 0.24 10.98
CA LYS A 242 -15.87 1.54 10.39
C LYS A 242 -16.28 1.48 8.93
N LEU A 243 -15.88 0.43 8.21
CA LEU A 243 -16.09 0.32 6.76
C LEU A 243 -16.21 -1.15 6.35
N ALA A 244 -16.98 -1.41 5.31
CA ALA A 244 -16.97 -2.69 4.61
C ALA A 244 -16.74 -2.50 3.12
N THR A 245 -16.09 -3.46 2.47
CA THR A 245 -15.98 -3.51 1.01
C THR A 245 -15.99 -4.96 0.53
N VAL A 246 -16.16 -5.18 -0.79
CA VAL A 246 -16.13 -6.52 -1.34
C VAL A 246 -14.76 -7.18 -1.04
N GLY A 247 -14.83 -8.39 -0.50
CA GLY A 247 -13.67 -9.22 -0.19
C GLY A 247 -13.85 -10.66 -0.68
N GLU A 248 -14.93 -10.95 -1.44
CA GLU A 248 -15.24 -12.28 -1.93
C GLU A 248 -14.64 -12.54 -3.30
N ASN A 249 -13.90 -13.65 -3.43
CA ASN A 249 -13.42 -14.17 -4.70
C ASN A 249 -12.74 -13.09 -5.56
N LEU A 250 -11.86 -12.31 -4.94
CA LEU A 250 -11.09 -11.26 -5.60
C LEU A 250 -9.86 -11.88 -6.26
N ASN A 251 -9.76 -11.74 -7.59
CA ASN A 251 -8.60 -12.20 -8.34
C ASN A 251 -7.44 -11.21 -8.22
N SER A 252 -6.25 -11.71 -7.90
CA SER A 252 -5.03 -10.91 -7.73
C SER A 252 -3.78 -11.72 -8.02
N SER A 253 -2.62 -11.06 -7.94
CA SER A 253 -1.29 -11.62 -8.15
C SER A 253 -0.98 -12.74 -7.15
N LEU A 254 -0.28 -13.77 -7.60
CA LEU A 254 0.28 -14.86 -6.80
C LEU A 254 1.74 -15.09 -7.18
N PRO A 255 2.57 -15.67 -6.30
CA PRO A 255 3.96 -15.98 -6.62
C PRO A 255 4.11 -16.80 -7.89
N GLY A 256 5.19 -16.54 -8.64
CA GLY A 256 5.46 -17.21 -9.92
C GLY A 256 4.73 -16.58 -11.12
N GLY A 257 4.26 -15.33 -10.99
CA GLY A 257 3.64 -14.59 -12.09
C GLY A 257 2.23 -15.03 -12.45
N ILE A 258 1.59 -15.86 -11.63
CA ILE A 258 0.22 -16.36 -11.82
C ILE A 258 -0.81 -15.52 -11.07
N TYR A 259 -2.07 -15.84 -11.25
CA TYR A 259 -3.21 -15.17 -10.61
C TYR A 259 -4.16 -16.18 -10.01
N GLY A 260 -4.83 -15.76 -8.92
CA GLY A 260 -5.86 -16.58 -8.30
C GLY A 260 -6.80 -15.77 -7.43
N PRO A 261 -7.97 -16.35 -7.11
CA PRO A 261 -8.95 -15.70 -6.24
C PRO A 261 -8.70 -16.03 -4.78
N MET A 262 -8.89 -15.01 -3.92
CA MET A 262 -8.98 -15.20 -2.46
C MET A 262 -10.19 -14.48 -1.88
N THR A 263 -10.64 -14.92 -0.70
CA THR A 263 -11.80 -14.38 0.01
C THR A 263 -11.45 -14.10 1.46
N GLY A 264 -11.79 -12.91 1.95
CA GLY A 264 -11.63 -12.56 3.37
C GLY A 264 -11.61 -11.07 3.65
N THR A 265 -11.52 -10.74 4.93
CA THR A 265 -11.31 -9.36 5.37
C THR A 265 -9.93 -8.83 4.98
N SER A 266 -8.96 -9.70 4.77
CA SER A 266 -7.63 -9.36 4.21
C SER A 266 -7.74 -8.69 2.85
N GLN A 267 -8.56 -9.26 1.94
CA GLN A 267 -8.78 -8.75 0.60
C GLN A 267 -9.52 -7.41 0.62
N ALA A 268 -10.54 -7.31 1.47
CA ALA A 268 -11.29 -6.07 1.71
C ALA A 268 -10.35 -4.95 2.24
N THR A 269 -9.46 -5.29 3.16
CA THR A 269 -8.44 -4.38 3.73
C THR A 269 -7.49 -3.89 2.65
N ALA A 270 -6.98 -4.78 1.82
CA ALA A 270 -6.08 -4.45 0.72
C ALA A 270 -6.70 -3.46 -0.29
N VAL A 271 -7.92 -3.71 -0.74
CA VAL A 271 -8.66 -2.78 -1.62
C VAL A 271 -8.82 -1.41 -0.94
N THR A 272 -9.18 -1.39 0.33
CA THR A 272 -9.36 -0.14 1.09
C THR A 272 -8.05 0.62 1.23
N THR A 273 -6.94 -0.07 1.48
CA THR A 273 -5.58 0.50 1.56
C THR A 273 -5.17 1.15 0.24
N GLY A 274 -5.37 0.47 -0.89
CA GLY A 274 -5.06 1.02 -2.21
C GLY A 274 -5.85 2.30 -2.52
N ILE A 275 -7.12 2.35 -2.14
CA ILE A 275 -7.94 3.56 -2.30
C ILE A 275 -7.53 4.67 -1.33
N ALA A 276 -7.16 4.35 -0.08
CA ALA A 276 -6.64 5.33 0.87
C ALA A 276 -5.33 5.98 0.37
N ALA A 277 -4.44 5.20 -0.23
CA ALA A 277 -3.20 5.69 -0.84
C ALA A 277 -3.49 6.66 -2.00
N LEU A 278 -4.42 6.32 -2.89
CA LEU A 278 -4.83 7.22 -3.97
C LEU A 278 -5.49 8.51 -3.46
N ILE A 279 -6.28 8.42 -2.40
CA ILE A 279 -6.89 9.60 -1.78
C ILE A 279 -5.80 10.53 -1.24
N LEU A 280 -4.86 9.99 -0.48
CA LEU A 280 -3.77 10.77 0.12
C LEU A 280 -2.87 11.39 -0.96
N HIS A 281 -2.50 10.59 -1.99
CA HIS A 281 -1.72 11.10 -3.12
C HIS A 281 -2.41 12.27 -3.85
N LYS A 282 -3.72 12.16 -4.10
CA LYS A 282 -4.50 13.21 -4.77
C LYS A 282 -4.77 14.42 -3.87
N ASN A 283 -4.78 14.23 -2.57
CA ASN A 283 -5.19 15.23 -1.58
C ASN A 283 -4.18 15.28 -0.43
N PRO A 284 -2.95 15.80 -0.67
CA PRO A 284 -1.90 15.83 0.36
C PRO A 284 -2.27 16.57 1.65
N TRP A 285 -3.32 17.42 1.61
CA TRP A 285 -3.87 18.09 2.79
C TRP A 285 -4.69 17.17 3.71
N LEU A 286 -5.00 15.95 3.27
CA LEU A 286 -5.54 14.88 4.13
C LEU A 286 -4.40 14.18 4.85
N ASP A 287 -3.54 14.93 5.49
CA ASP A 287 -2.25 14.59 6.07
C ASP A 287 -2.33 13.78 7.37
N THR A 288 -3.53 13.63 7.95
CA THR A 288 -3.74 12.81 9.14
C THR A 288 -4.60 11.57 8.86
N PRO A 289 -4.39 10.45 9.58
CA PRO A 289 -5.22 9.24 9.47
C PRO A 289 -6.71 9.53 9.61
N GLN A 290 -7.07 10.41 10.54
CA GLN A 290 -8.46 10.76 10.83
C GLN A 290 -9.14 11.42 9.63
N LYS A 291 -8.47 12.33 8.93
CA LYS A 291 -8.99 12.99 7.72
C LYS A 291 -9.24 11.98 6.59
N ILE A 292 -8.33 11.00 6.42
CA ILE A 292 -8.49 9.93 5.42
C ILE A 292 -9.66 9.04 5.79
N ILE A 293 -9.74 8.59 7.05
CA ILE A 293 -10.85 7.76 7.56
C ILE A 293 -12.18 8.51 7.40
N GLU A 294 -12.23 9.78 7.79
CA GLU A 294 -13.42 10.62 7.65
C GLU A 294 -13.85 10.74 6.17
N ARG A 295 -12.90 10.95 5.26
CA ARG A 295 -13.18 10.99 3.81
C ARG A 295 -13.81 9.68 3.36
N LEU A 296 -13.23 8.53 3.68
CA LEU A 296 -13.74 7.22 3.29
C LEU A 296 -15.14 6.96 3.85
N VAL A 297 -15.37 7.26 5.13
CA VAL A 297 -16.66 7.06 5.80
C VAL A 297 -17.73 8.03 5.29
N ARG A 298 -17.41 9.30 5.11
CA ARG A 298 -18.33 10.35 4.63
C ARG A 298 -18.79 10.10 3.19
N THR A 299 -17.91 9.56 2.37
CA THR A 299 -18.21 9.26 0.95
C THR A 299 -18.80 7.88 0.76
N ALA A 300 -18.80 7.03 1.78
CA ALA A 300 -19.31 5.67 1.72
C ALA A 300 -20.78 5.62 1.27
N LYS A 301 -21.13 4.52 0.61
CA LYS A 301 -22.52 4.19 0.28
C LYS A 301 -23.21 3.66 1.55
N LYS A 302 -24.45 4.10 1.79
CA LYS A 302 -25.30 3.49 2.81
C LYS A 302 -25.81 2.15 2.28
N ASN A 303 -25.50 1.08 3.00
CA ASN A 303 -25.92 -0.27 2.65
C ASN A 303 -26.84 -0.84 3.73
N PRO A 304 -28.15 -0.94 3.49
CA PRO A 304 -29.11 -1.42 4.48
C PRO A 304 -28.85 -2.86 4.96
N SER A 305 -28.18 -3.71 4.14
CA SER A 305 -27.83 -5.08 4.55
C SER A 305 -26.84 -5.13 5.72
N LEU A 306 -26.19 -4.00 6.02
CA LEU A 306 -25.26 -3.85 7.15
C LEU A 306 -25.91 -3.34 8.43
N ALA A 307 -27.26 -3.26 8.47
CA ALA A 307 -28.00 -2.86 9.65
C ALA A 307 -27.65 -3.80 10.82
N LEU A 308 -27.39 -3.22 12.01
CA LEU A 308 -26.97 -3.93 13.22
C LEU A 308 -25.63 -4.68 13.12
N LYS A 309 -24.89 -4.48 12.02
CA LYS A 309 -23.59 -5.11 11.76
C LYS A 309 -22.43 -4.10 11.74
N ILE A 310 -22.58 -3.00 11.03
CA ILE A 310 -21.53 -2.00 10.86
C ILE A 310 -22.06 -0.61 11.17
N GLY A 311 -21.31 0.18 11.92
CA GLY A 311 -21.67 1.54 12.27
C GLY A 311 -21.90 2.39 11.03
N ASN A 312 -22.99 3.21 11.06
CA ASN A 312 -23.38 4.06 9.95
C ASN A 312 -23.68 3.34 8.62
N LEU A 313 -23.78 2.02 8.58
CA LEU A 313 -24.08 1.20 7.38
C LEU A 313 -23.08 1.43 6.24
N THR A 314 -21.81 1.66 6.54
CA THR A 314 -20.82 2.16 5.60
C THR A 314 -20.22 1.07 4.73
N GLN A 315 -20.48 1.16 3.42
CA GLN A 315 -19.81 0.40 2.36
C GLN A 315 -18.92 1.33 1.54
N LEU A 316 -17.68 0.92 1.26
CA LEU A 316 -16.74 1.70 0.45
C LEU A 316 -17.36 2.09 -0.90
N ASN A 317 -17.30 3.37 -1.23
CA ASN A 317 -17.65 3.91 -2.54
C ASN A 317 -16.38 4.49 -3.18
N ILE A 318 -15.69 3.68 -3.97
CA ILE A 318 -14.41 4.01 -4.59
C ILE A 318 -14.50 5.32 -5.37
N LEU A 319 -15.45 5.42 -6.31
CA LEU A 319 -15.58 6.59 -7.18
C LEU A 319 -15.85 7.87 -6.39
N LYS A 320 -16.78 7.82 -5.45
CA LYS A 320 -17.12 8.99 -4.64
C LYS A 320 -15.96 9.40 -3.72
N SER A 321 -15.23 8.42 -3.18
CA SER A 321 -14.04 8.69 -2.33
C SER A 321 -12.93 9.40 -3.10
N LEU A 322 -12.69 9.01 -4.35
CA LEU A 322 -11.67 9.59 -5.21
C LEU A 322 -12.07 10.94 -5.85
N ARG A 323 -13.37 11.17 -6.12
CA ARG A 323 -13.89 12.36 -6.80
C ARG A 323 -14.37 13.47 -5.85
N SER A 324 -14.55 13.18 -4.56
CA SER A 324 -15.09 14.17 -3.62
C SER A 324 -14.11 15.34 -3.49
N ALA A 325 -14.52 16.53 -3.89
CA ALA A 325 -13.83 17.77 -3.55
C ALA A 325 -14.05 18.08 -2.07
N ASP A 326 -12.97 18.37 -1.33
CA ASP A 326 -13.10 18.97 -0.01
C ASP A 326 -13.34 20.48 -0.19
N ARG A 327 -14.12 21.07 0.69
CA ARG A 327 -14.52 22.51 0.60
C ARG A 327 -13.33 23.50 0.68
N HIS A 328 -12.10 23.00 0.79
CA HIS A 328 -10.87 23.78 0.85
C HIS A 328 -10.05 23.73 -0.44
N THR A 329 -10.61 23.32 -1.59
CA THR A 329 -9.88 23.39 -2.86
C THR A 329 -9.67 24.84 -3.26
N SER A 330 -8.48 25.36 -2.96
CA SER A 330 -7.92 26.54 -3.59
C SER A 330 -7.78 26.31 -5.11
N ALA A 331 -7.66 27.37 -5.91
CA ALA A 331 -7.56 27.36 -7.37
C ALA A 331 -6.50 26.37 -7.94
N PHE A 332 -5.58 25.85 -7.11
CA PHE A 332 -4.56 24.87 -7.43
C PHE A 332 -5.14 23.45 -7.65
N GLY A 333 -6.22 23.08 -6.95
CA GLY A 333 -6.85 21.75 -7.05
C GLY A 333 -7.53 21.49 -8.41
N LYS A 334 -8.06 22.53 -9.06
CA LYS A 334 -8.72 22.39 -10.38
C LYS A 334 -7.80 21.97 -11.52
N LYS A 335 -6.49 22.23 -11.42
CA LYS A 335 -5.52 21.89 -12.47
C LYS A 335 -5.12 20.41 -12.48
N ILE A 336 -5.31 19.71 -11.35
CA ILE A 336 -4.94 18.29 -11.19
C ILE A 336 -6.11 17.37 -11.57
N GLU A 337 -7.37 17.82 -11.43
CA GLU A 337 -8.56 17.01 -11.78
C GLU A 337 -8.57 16.55 -13.25
N ASN A 338 -7.96 17.33 -14.15
CA ASN A 338 -7.90 17.01 -15.58
C ASN A 338 -6.71 16.10 -15.98
N ALA A 339 -5.78 15.82 -15.06
CA ALA A 339 -4.55 15.08 -15.37
C ALA A 339 -4.64 13.57 -15.10
N ILE A 340 -5.63 13.11 -14.32
CA ILE A 340 -5.81 11.68 -13.99
C ILE A 340 -7.24 11.27 -14.35
N PHE A 341 -7.45 10.97 -15.62
CA PHE A 341 -8.64 10.28 -16.09
C PHE A 341 -8.52 8.81 -15.71
N ILE A 342 -9.30 8.36 -14.71
CA ILE A 342 -9.48 6.94 -14.38
C ILE A 342 -10.74 6.48 -15.10
N PRO A 343 -10.64 5.64 -16.16
CA PRO A 343 -11.81 5.14 -16.86
C PRO A 343 -12.73 4.35 -15.93
N GLU A 344 -14.02 4.57 -16.00
CA GLU A 344 -15.02 3.81 -15.22
C GLU A 344 -14.91 2.29 -15.40
N ARG A 345 -14.47 1.82 -16.57
CA ARG A 345 -14.24 0.41 -16.89
C ARG A 345 -13.19 -0.25 -15.99
N MET A 346 -12.20 0.49 -15.46
CA MET A 346 -11.18 -0.06 -14.57
C MET A 346 -11.74 -0.59 -13.24
N PHE A 347 -12.95 -0.17 -12.86
CA PHE A 347 -13.60 -0.56 -11.61
C PHE A 347 -14.66 -1.65 -11.80
N LEU A 348 -15.04 -1.95 -13.04
CA LEU A 348 -16.15 -2.86 -13.36
C LEU A 348 -15.69 -4.20 -13.96
N ASP A 349 -14.50 -4.28 -14.55
CA ASP A 349 -14.01 -5.50 -15.18
C ASP A 349 -13.43 -6.48 -14.16
N ASN A 350 -14.29 -7.36 -13.63
CA ASN A 350 -13.91 -8.60 -12.97
C ASN A 350 -13.46 -9.70 -13.96
N ASN A 351 -13.38 -9.39 -15.27
CA ASN A 351 -13.06 -10.33 -16.32
C ASN A 351 -11.63 -10.16 -16.81
N PHE A 352 -10.66 -10.61 -16.02
CA PHE A 352 -9.43 -11.12 -16.58
C PHE A 352 -9.69 -12.59 -16.96
N THR A 353 -9.71 -12.89 -18.24
CA THR A 353 -9.65 -14.27 -18.73
C THR A 353 -8.28 -14.82 -18.34
N ALA A 354 -8.25 -15.59 -17.27
CA ALA A 354 -7.09 -16.38 -16.90
C ALA A 354 -7.03 -17.59 -17.83
N ASP A 355 -5.89 -17.80 -18.46
CA ASP A 355 -5.49 -19.15 -18.90
C ASP A 355 -5.49 -20.03 -17.65
N THR A 356 -6.39 -21.00 -17.64
CA THR A 356 -6.63 -21.88 -16.50
C THR A 356 -5.50 -22.91 -16.39
N ALA A 357 -4.46 -22.60 -15.64
CA ALA A 357 -3.57 -23.61 -15.10
C ALA A 357 -4.29 -24.30 -13.93
N LYS A 358 -4.57 -25.59 -14.08
CA LYS A 358 -5.17 -26.45 -13.05
C LYS A 358 -4.29 -26.46 -11.81
N ILE A 359 -4.82 -25.99 -10.70
CA ILE A 359 -4.21 -26.15 -9.37
C ILE A 359 -4.44 -27.61 -8.95
N PRO A 360 -3.42 -28.35 -8.48
CA PRO A 360 -3.63 -29.67 -7.85
C PRO A 360 -4.42 -29.49 -6.56
N ASN A 361 -5.49 -30.27 -6.41
CA ASN A 361 -6.25 -30.34 -5.17
C ASN A 361 -5.37 -30.89 -4.03
N GLY A 362 -5.26 -30.14 -2.96
CA GLY A 362 -4.68 -30.62 -1.70
C GLY A 362 -3.98 -29.49 -0.92
N ILE A 363 -4.67 -28.80 -0.08
CA ILE A 363 -4.57 -28.66 1.39
C ILE A 363 -5.66 -27.68 1.83
#